data_c3867d70d730f8577057cea4962b9261
#
_entry.id   c3867d70d730f8577057cea4962b9261
#
_cell.length_a   1.000
_cell.length_b   1.000
_cell.length_c   1.000
_cell.angle_alpha   90.00
_cell.angle_beta   90.00
_cell.angle_gamma   90.00
#
_symmetry.space_group_name_H-M   'P 1'
#
loop_
_entity.id
_entity.type
_entity.pdbx_description
1 polymer ?
#
loop_
_entity_poly.entity_id
_entity_poly.type
_entity_poly.pdbx_seq_one_letter_code
_entity_poly.pdbx_strand_id
1 'polypeptide(L)'
;MGDLQSLRRALVLYGSETGNAQDVAEEIGRLAERLRFDTEVAELNAVSLKQLLQHDVVLISISTTGQGDLPPNSQAFWKALRSARLRPGCLQRMRFASFGLGDTSYPKYNWAHRKLYNRLIQLGARPICDRGESDEQHPEGIDGSFLPWTATLRNSLLQEYPLPEGSEPIPDNVLLEPKWLLDFADSNGIASTNGTAKSGSNGDTEERPDQALLEIPGGLTANVTSNDRLTPMTHWQDVRHLSLDVEGSHAYVPGDVLTIYPKNFPTDVDQFISIMDWTPIADQRMKFAPSSASVSSTARLPVPTFTVESTTTLRELLTNHLDILSIPRRSFFAKLAHYTSDEFHRDRLLEFTDPEYIDELFDYTTRPRRSILEVLQEFESVKIPWQRVCSIIPTLRGRQFSIASAMTEVSPSPAVKGARTRIELLIAIVKYKTVIKRIRQGVATRYIASLTPNQQLTVTLSRGGLGVTQNELNRPVVMIGPGTGVAPMRALVQQRIQWRHQTPIPDTPTANDLLFFSCRNAESDYFFKDEWRKHIDSGVPLEVFAAFSRDQRQKVYVQDLVRQQSGKVYDAVANKSGIIYICGSSGKMPQAVREALIEGFQEHGELSREDAEAFLVALEKSGRYRQETW
;
A
#
# COMPACT_ATOMS: atom_id res chain seq x y z
N MET A 1 -31.31 31.22 27.96
CA MET A 1 -30.09 31.28 27.14
C MET A 1 -29.37 29.97 27.44
N GLY A 2 -29.61 28.94 26.59
CA GLY A 2 -28.95 27.65 26.75
C GLY A 2 -27.50 27.82 26.35
N ASP A 3 -26.61 27.41 27.25
CA ASP A 3 -25.19 27.29 26.99
C ASP A 3 -24.97 26.47 25.71
N LEU A 4 -24.50 27.14 24.67
CA LEU A 4 -23.79 26.49 23.57
C LEU A 4 -22.52 25.86 24.16
N GLN A 5 -22.64 24.66 24.74
CA GLN A 5 -21.46 23.87 25.05
C GLN A 5 -20.61 23.84 23.77
N SER A 6 -19.46 24.46 23.83
CA SER A 6 -18.45 24.43 22.77
C SER A 6 -18.20 22.97 22.43
N LEU A 7 -18.68 22.52 21.25
CA LEU A 7 -18.44 21.19 20.76
C LEU A 7 -16.93 20.98 20.67
N ARG A 8 -16.40 20.08 21.50
CA ARG A 8 -14.98 19.66 21.44
C ARG A 8 -14.79 18.86 20.15
N ARG A 9 -14.07 19.42 19.19
CA ARG A 9 -13.88 18.79 17.88
C ARG A 9 -12.47 18.29 17.71
N ALA A 10 -12.34 17.00 17.40
CA ALA A 10 -11.06 16.38 17.03
C ALA A 10 -11.09 15.93 15.56
N LEU A 11 -10.07 16.30 14.81
CA LEU A 11 -9.84 15.82 13.46
C LEU A 11 -8.67 14.86 13.48
N VAL A 12 -8.92 13.59 13.18
CA VAL A 12 -7.88 12.55 13.10
C VAL A 12 -7.57 12.28 11.64
N LEU A 13 -6.31 12.47 11.27
CA LEU A 13 -5.86 12.34 9.89
C LEU A 13 -4.87 11.20 9.74
N TYR A 14 -4.95 10.48 8.61
CA TYR A 14 -3.97 9.45 8.31
C TYR A 14 -3.39 9.52 6.90
N GLY A 15 -2.11 9.12 6.80
CA GLY A 15 -1.45 8.78 5.56
C GLY A 15 -0.98 7.33 5.63
N SER A 16 -1.57 6.44 4.81
CA SER A 16 -1.33 5.00 4.90
C SER A 16 -1.38 4.34 3.53
N GLU A 17 -0.42 3.48 3.26
CA GLU A 17 -0.41 2.64 2.06
C GLU A 17 -1.01 1.26 2.35
N THR A 18 -0.53 0.59 3.40
CA THR A 18 -0.93 -0.78 3.76
C THR A 18 -2.07 -0.85 4.76
N GLY A 19 -2.48 0.27 5.37
CA GLY A 19 -3.56 0.36 6.36
C GLY A 19 -3.08 0.48 7.81
N ASN A 20 -1.78 0.31 8.12
CA ASN A 20 -1.28 0.39 9.50
C ASN A 20 -1.53 1.76 10.13
N ALA A 21 -1.20 2.84 9.42
CA ALA A 21 -1.44 4.19 9.93
C ALA A 21 -2.93 4.57 9.99
N GLN A 22 -3.78 3.95 9.19
CA GLN A 22 -5.23 4.10 9.32
C GLN A 22 -5.74 3.47 10.60
N ASP A 23 -5.35 2.23 10.91
CA ASP A 23 -5.77 1.54 12.13
C ASP A 23 -5.34 2.31 13.38
N VAL A 24 -4.10 2.79 13.41
CA VAL A 24 -3.58 3.69 14.46
C VAL A 24 -4.43 4.96 14.58
N ALA A 25 -4.78 5.60 13.45
CA ALA A 25 -5.64 6.78 13.45
C ALA A 25 -7.04 6.48 13.98
N GLU A 26 -7.61 5.34 13.61
CA GLU A 26 -8.90 4.90 14.15
C GLU A 26 -8.84 4.63 15.66
N GLU A 27 -7.73 4.08 16.18
CA GLU A 27 -7.52 3.94 17.63
C GLU A 27 -7.39 5.30 18.33
N ILE A 28 -6.64 6.23 17.75
CA ILE A 28 -6.56 7.61 18.24
C ILE A 28 -7.94 8.29 18.22
N GLY A 29 -8.74 8.03 17.18
CA GLY A 29 -10.12 8.51 17.07
C GLY A 29 -10.99 7.99 18.20
N ARG A 30 -10.94 6.69 18.46
CA ARG A 30 -11.66 6.07 19.60
C ARG A 30 -11.22 6.64 20.95
N LEU A 31 -9.92 6.89 21.12
CA LEU A 31 -9.42 7.57 22.33
C LEU A 31 -10.03 8.97 22.48
N ALA A 32 -10.08 9.77 21.42
CA ALA A 32 -10.68 11.09 21.43
C ALA A 32 -12.20 11.05 21.72
N GLU A 33 -12.93 10.09 21.13
CA GLU A 33 -14.35 9.87 21.40
C GLU A 33 -14.60 9.49 22.87
N ARG A 34 -13.74 8.64 23.47
CA ARG A 34 -13.82 8.32 24.90
C ARG A 34 -13.60 9.53 25.78
N LEU A 35 -12.80 10.49 25.32
CA LEU A 35 -12.60 11.79 25.97
C LEU A 35 -13.68 12.84 25.59
N ARG A 36 -14.81 12.41 25.01
CA ARG A 36 -15.96 13.25 24.67
C ARG A 36 -15.69 14.28 23.57
N PHE A 37 -14.76 14.03 22.65
CA PHE A 37 -14.64 14.82 21.43
C PHE A 37 -15.63 14.34 20.36
N ASP A 38 -16.22 15.28 19.64
CA ASP A 38 -16.82 14.99 18.34
C ASP A 38 -15.67 14.79 17.35
N THR A 39 -15.48 13.55 16.92
CA THR A 39 -14.27 13.10 16.24
C THR A 39 -14.56 12.76 14.79
N GLU A 40 -13.77 13.29 13.87
CA GLU A 40 -13.76 12.91 12.46
C GLU A 40 -12.44 12.22 12.13
N VAL A 41 -12.48 11.04 11.48
CA VAL A 41 -11.30 10.31 10.98
C VAL A 41 -11.28 10.40 9.46
N ALA A 42 -10.14 10.80 8.87
CA ALA A 42 -10.05 11.05 7.45
C ALA A 42 -8.64 10.84 6.88
N GLU A 43 -8.55 10.56 5.58
CA GLU A 43 -7.28 10.63 4.86
C GLU A 43 -6.76 12.06 4.76
N LEU A 44 -5.44 12.25 4.78
CA LEU A 44 -4.82 13.56 4.63
C LEU A 44 -5.26 14.27 3.33
N ASN A 45 -5.32 13.55 2.21
CA ASN A 45 -5.74 14.14 0.93
C ASN A 45 -7.20 14.61 0.89
N ALA A 46 -7.99 14.15 1.81
CA ALA A 46 -9.41 14.39 1.82
C ALA A 46 -9.81 15.66 2.57
N VAL A 47 -8.84 16.36 3.17
CA VAL A 47 -9.08 17.61 3.92
C VAL A 47 -8.28 18.77 3.36
N SER A 48 -8.87 19.96 3.41
CA SER A 48 -8.20 21.20 3.06
C SER A 48 -7.49 21.81 4.29
N LEU A 49 -6.47 22.64 4.06
CA LEU A 49 -5.77 23.33 5.15
C LEU A 49 -6.70 24.24 5.99
N LYS A 50 -7.81 24.71 5.43
CA LYS A 50 -8.81 25.49 6.18
C LYS A 50 -9.54 24.65 7.22
N GLN A 51 -9.82 23.39 6.93
CA GLN A 51 -10.50 22.48 7.85
C GLN A 51 -9.66 22.19 9.09
N LEU A 52 -8.31 22.23 9.00
CA LEU A 52 -7.44 22.08 10.16
C LEU A 52 -7.70 23.11 11.26
N LEU A 53 -8.11 24.33 10.87
CA LEU A 53 -8.37 25.45 11.80
C LEU A 53 -9.81 25.47 12.32
N GLN A 54 -10.66 24.54 11.87
CA GLN A 54 -12.05 24.42 12.31
C GLN A 54 -12.23 23.43 13.47
N HIS A 55 -11.15 22.75 13.86
CA HIS A 55 -11.14 21.77 14.94
C HIS A 55 -10.24 22.26 16.08
N ASP A 56 -10.57 21.87 17.29
CA ASP A 56 -9.81 22.25 18.48
C ASP A 56 -8.45 21.54 18.51
N VAL A 57 -8.44 20.30 18.06
CA VAL A 57 -7.22 19.49 17.97
C VAL A 57 -7.18 18.67 16.66
N VAL A 58 -5.98 18.56 16.09
CA VAL A 58 -5.70 17.71 14.93
C VAL A 58 -4.73 16.62 15.35
N LEU A 59 -5.14 15.37 15.19
CA LEU A 59 -4.35 14.18 15.52
C LEU A 59 -3.91 13.50 14.22
N ILE A 60 -2.65 13.15 14.07
CA ILE A 60 -2.13 12.67 12.78
C ILE A 60 -1.38 11.35 12.96
N SER A 61 -1.72 10.35 12.14
CA SER A 61 -0.94 9.12 11.99
C SER A 61 -0.46 8.98 10.55
N ILE A 62 0.84 8.75 10.35
CA ILE A 62 1.41 8.64 9.00
C ILE A 62 2.52 7.60 8.92
N SER A 63 2.45 6.73 7.90
CA SER A 63 3.52 5.82 7.57
C SER A 63 4.54 6.47 6.62
N THR A 64 5.75 5.93 6.62
CA THR A 64 6.77 6.28 5.64
C THR A 64 6.81 5.22 4.56
N THR A 65 6.77 5.65 3.29
CA THR A 65 6.80 4.75 2.12
C THR A 65 8.04 5.01 1.27
N GLY A 66 8.43 4.04 0.45
CA GLY A 66 9.52 4.16 -0.50
C GLY A 66 10.80 4.77 0.08
N GLN A 67 11.29 5.83 -0.50
CA GLN A 67 12.51 6.53 -0.10
C GLN A 67 12.28 7.66 0.93
N GLY A 68 11.46 7.41 1.94
CA GLY A 68 11.11 8.39 2.98
C GLY A 68 10.02 9.35 2.48
N ASP A 69 9.14 8.86 1.63
CA ASP A 69 8.06 9.63 1.04
C ASP A 69 6.75 9.45 1.81
N LEU A 70 5.85 10.38 1.59
CA LEU A 70 4.51 10.32 2.15
C LEU A 70 3.66 9.33 1.33
N PRO A 71 2.75 8.58 1.97
CA PRO A 71 1.82 7.69 1.29
C PRO A 71 0.98 8.40 0.22
N PRO A 72 0.51 7.69 -0.83
CA PRO A 72 -0.26 8.28 -1.92
C PRO A 72 -1.46 9.10 -1.47
N ASN A 73 -2.19 8.63 -0.45
CA ASN A 73 -3.35 9.31 0.13
C ASN A 73 -3.02 10.53 1.01
N SER A 74 -1.76 10.98 1.00
CA SER A 74 -1.28 12.19 1.70
C SER A 74 -0.47 13.15 0.82
N GLN A 75 -0.16 12.77 -0.41
CA GLN A 75 0.71 13.56 -1.29
C GLN A 75 0.10 14.89 -1.73
N ALA A 76 -1.20 14.94 -2.04
CA ALA A 76 -1.88 16.19 -2.41
C ALA A 76 -1.91 17.18 -1.25
N PHE A 77 -2.18 16.69 -0.03
CA PHE A 77 -2.09 17.48 1.19
C PHE A 77 -0.67 18.02 1.42
N TRP A 78 0.33 17.17 1.28
CA TRP A 78 1.73 17.55 1.40
C TRP A 78 2.13 18.62 0.39
N LYS A 79 1.69 18.48 -0.87
CA LYS A 79 1.92 19.49 -1.92
C LYS A 79 1.28 20.83 -1.54
N ALA A 80 0.07 20.82 -1.02
CA ALA A 80 -0.59 22.03 -0.53
C ALA A 80 0.17 22.67 0.64
N LEU A 81 0.62 21.85 1.61
CA LEU A 81 1.36 22.31 2.79
C LEU A 81 2.76 22.89 2.43
N ARG A 82 3.36 22.44 1.34
CA ARG A 82 4.64 22.96 0.82
C ARG A 82 4.50 24.22 -0.02
N SER A 83 3.29 24.70 -0.29
CA SER A 83 3.08 25.87 -1.14
C SER A 83 3.85 27.09 -0.60
N ALA A 84 4.60 27.77 -1.48
CA ALA A 84 5.30 29.01 -1.16
C ALA A 84 4.34 30.17 -0.85
N ARG A 85 3.04 30.02 -1.16
CA ARG A 85 2.01 31.02 -0.86
C ARG A 85 1.58 31.03 0.60
N LEU A 86 1.91 30.00 1.38
CA LEU A 86 1.59 29.93 2.80
C LEU A 86 2.50 30.87 3.59
N ARG A 87 1.88 31.76 4.34
CA ARG A 87 2.63 32.71 5.19
C ARG A 87 3.10 32.01 6.47
N PRO A 88 4.27 32.36 7.02
CA PRO A 88 4.66 31.93 8.37
C PRO A 88 3.56 32.26 9.38
N GLY A 89 3.30 31.32 10.31
CA GLY A 89 2.26 31.49 11.33
C GLY A 89 0.82 31.26 10.85
N CYS A 90 0.58 30.85 9.61
CA CYS A 90 -0.78 30.60 9.11
C CYS A 90 -1.51 29.47 9.87
N LEU A 91 -0.79 28.60 10.58
CA LEU A 91 -1.33 27.53 11.43
C LEU A 91 -1.15 27.79 12.93
N GLN A 92 -0.87 29.01 13.37
CA GLN A 92 -0.60 29.34 14.79
C GLN A 92 -1.75 28.98 15.75
N ARG A 93 -2.98 28.83 15.26
CA ARG A 93 -4.14 28.39 16.04
C ARG A 93 -4.28 26.88 16.11
N MET A 94 -3.57 26.14 15.27
CA MET A 94 -3.65 24.69 15.22
C MET A 94 -2.90 24.06 16.39
N ARG A 95 -3.61 23.24 17.17
CA ARG A 95 -3.05 22.32 18.17
C ARG A 95 -3.01 20.94 17.56
N PHE A 96 -1.92 20.21 17.73
CA PHE A 96 -1.82 18.89 17.11
C PHE A 96 -0.97 17.91 17.92
N ALA A 97 -1.19 16.62 17.69
CA ALA A 97 -0.29 15.55 18.04
C ALA A 97 -0.08 14.64 16.83
N SER A 98 1.05 13.95 16.76
CA SER A 98 1.32 13.08 15.62
C SER A 98 2.13 11.84 15.99
N PHE A 99 1.80 10.75 15.30
CA PHE A 99 2.45 9.45 15.44
C PHE A 99 2.92 8.95 14.06
N GLY A 100 4.20 8.63 13.96
CA GLY A 100 4.83 8.12 12.74
C GLY A 100 5.02 6.60 12.80
N LEU A 101 4.79 5.94 11.66
CA LEU A 101 5.06 4.53 11.48
C LEU A 101 6.23 4.37 10.51
N GLY A 102 7.24 3.63 10.92
CA GLY A 102 8.44 3.38 10.14
C GLY A 102 9.07 2.03 10.47
N ASP A 103 10.18 1.77 9.81
CA ASP A 103 10.99 0.57 9.96
C ASP A 103 12.47 0.98 9.92
N THR A 104 13.21 0.69 10.98
CA THR A 104 14.64 1.04 11.10
C THR A 104 15.54 0.24 10.17
N SER A 105 15.05 -0.82 9.56
CA SER A 105 15.79 -1.49 8.48
C SER A 105 16.00 -0.59 7.24
N TYR A 106 15.26 0.53 7.16
CA TYR A 106 15.38 1.52 6.10
C TYR A 106 16.13 2.77 6.55
N PRO A 107 17.10 3.28 5.75
CA PRO A 107 17.87 4.48 6.11
C PRO A 107 17.03 5.73 6.39
N LYS A 108 15.84 5.80 5.79
CA LYS A 108 14.93 6.95 5.93
C LYS A 108 13.75 6.65 6.87
N TYR A 109 14.06 6.01 7.98
CA TYR A 109 13.13 5.70 9.06
C TYR A 109 12.32 6.94 9.51
N ASN A 110 10.98 6.83 9.47
CA ASN A 110 10.03 7.86 9.87
C ASN A 110 10.18 9.24 9.18
N TRP A 111 10.83 9.30 8.00
CA TRP A 111 11.07 10.58 7.32
C TRP A 111 9.80 11.29 6.87
N ALA A 112 8.78 10.57 6.42
CA ALA A 112 7.50 11.17 6.03
C ALA A 112 6.88 11.93 7.22
N HIS A 113 6.83 11.28 8.39
CA HIS A 113 6.35 11.86 9.62
C HIS A 113 7.19 13.08 10.04
N ARG A 114 8.51 12.96 10.05
CA ARG A 114 9.41 14.05 10.44
C ARG A 114 9.31 15.27 9.52
N LYS A 115 9.18 15.03 8.20
CA LYS A 115 8.94 16.10 7.22
C LYS A 115 7.63 16.83 7.50
N LEU A 116 6.55 16.07 7.72
CA LEU A 116 5.23 16.63 8.00
C LEU A 116 5.21 17.40 9.30
N TYR A 117 5.70 16.82 10.39
CA TYR A 117 5.81 17.45 11.71
C TYR A 117 6.58 18.76 11.65
N ASN A 118 7.80 18.73 11.11
CA ASN A 118 8.64 19.93 11.01
C ASN A 118 7.97 21.04 10.17
N ARG A 119 7.25 20.66 9.11
CA ARG A 119 6.55 21.64 8.29
C ARG A 119 5.37 22.28 9.02
N LEU A 120 4.61 21.54 9.80
CA LEU A 120 3.54 22.07 10.64
C LEU A 120 4.10 23.08 11.67
N ILE A 121 5.21 22.73 12.34
CA ILE A 121 5.90 23.66 13.26
C ILE A 121 6.35 24.93 12.53
N GLN A 122 6.97 24.84 11.35
CA GLN A 122 7.38 26.00 10.54
C GLN A 122 6.22 26.92 10.18
N LEU A 123 5.02 26.37 10.01
CA LEU A 123 3.80 27.14 9.74
C LEU A 123 3.11 27.66 11.00
N GLY A 124 3.70 27.41 12.18
CA GLY A 124 3.25 27.95 13.48
C GLY A 124 2.32 27.02 14.27
N ALA A 125 2.03 25.80 13.81
CA ALA A 125 1.23 24.85 14.57
C ALA A 125 1.96 24.44 15.86
N ARG A 126 1.20 24.15 16.93
CA ARG A 126 1.74 23.85 18.25
C ARG A 126 1.41 22.41 18.65
N PRO A 127 2.41 21.57 18.95
CA PRO A 127 2.17 20.23 19.45
C PRO A 127 1.63 20.29 20.89
N ILE A 128 0.73 19.35 21.24
CA ILE A 128 0.19 19.19 22.60
C ILE A 128 0.98 18.15 23.40
N CYS A 129 1.75 17.30 22.74
CA CYS A 129 2.71 16.36 23.34
C CYS A 129 3.86 16.09 22.36
N ASP A 130 4.88 15.40 22.82
CA ASP A 130 5.96 14.96 21.96
C ASP A 130 5.44 14.03 20.85
N ARG A 131 6.09 14.12 19.69
CA ARG A 131 5.76 13.23 18.57
C ARG A 131 6.11 11.79 18.91
N GLY A 132 5.22 10.85 18.56
CA GLY A 132 5.49 9.42 18.66
C GLY A 132 6.08 8.87 17.35
N GLU A 133 6.94 7.86 17.46
CA GLU A 133 7.49 7.15 16.30
C GLU A 133 7.59 5.65 16.64
N SER A 134 6.97 4.79 15.81
CA SER A 134 7.09 3.35 15.93
C SER A 134 8.13 2.79 14.96
N ASP A 135 8.67 1.64 15.33
CA ASP A 135 9.58 0.83 14.54
C ASP A 135 8.97 -0.55 14.30
N GLU A 136 8.81 -0.96 13.05
CA GLU A 136 8.32 -2.30 12.71
C GLU A 136 9.29 -3.42 13.14
N GLN A 137 10.57 -3.08 13.39
CA GLN A 137 11.58 -4.01 13.92
C GLN A 137 11.52 -4.16 15.45
N HIS A 138 10.67 -3.36 16.14
CA HIS A 138 10.48 -3.53 17.58
C HIS A 138 9.90 -4.93 17.87
N PRO A 139 10.35 -5.64 18.92
CA PRO A 139 9.81 -6.96 19.28
C PRO A 139 8.27 -6.98 19.40
N GLU A 140 7.70 -5.94 19.95
CA GLU A 140 6.25 -5.75 20.13
C GLU A 140 5.61 -5.01 18.94
N GLY A 141 6.32 -4.85 17.82
CA GLY A 141 5.81 -4.16 16.65
C GLY A 141 5.42 -2.70 16.92
N ILE A 142 4.34 -2.25 16.28
CA ILE A 142 3.84 -0.87 16.41
C ILE A 142 3.40 -0.57 17.84
N ASP A 143 2.78 -1.52 18.52
CA ASP A 143 2.14 -1.35 19.82
C ASP A 143 3.17 -1.04 20.93
N GLY A 144 4.40 -1.53 20.83
CA GLY A 144 5.45 -1.24 21.80
C GLY A 144 5.76 0.26 21.99
N SER A 145 5.62 1.04 20.93
CA SER A 145 5.78 2.50 21.00
C SER A 145 4.43 3.24 21.08
N PHE A 146 3.39 2.68 20.47
CA PHE A 146 2.08 3.32 20.35
C PHE A 146 1.34 3.39 21.68
N LEU A 147 1.33 2.32 22.46
CA LEU A 147 0.60 2.28 23.74
C LEU A 147 1.14 3.29 24.77
N PRO A 148 2.46 3.38 25.04
CA PRO A 148 2.99 4.42 25.92
C PRO A 148 2.70 5.85 25.41
N TRP A 149 2.79 6.04 24.07
CA TRP A 149 2.51 7.34 23.49
C TRP A 149 1.03 7.72 23.62
N THR A 150 0.09 6.79 23.44
CA THR A 150 -1.35 7.07 23.61
C THR A 150 -1.70 7.41 25.05
N ALA A 151 -1.04 6.83 26.04
CA ALA A 151 -1.19 7.21 27.45
C ALA A 151 -0.76 8.69 27.67
N THR A 152 0.36 9.10 27.09
CA THR A 152 0.85 10.48 27.10
C THR A 152 -0.15 11.41 26.38
N LEU A 153 -0.63 11.03 25.20
CA LEU A 153 -1.62 11.78 24.45
C LEU A 153 -2.92 11.99 25.25
N ARG A 154 -3.42 10.93 25.90
CA ARG A 154 -4.62 10.98 26.75
C ARG A 154 -4.49 12.05 27.85
N ASN A 155 -3.36 12.02 28.56
CA ASN A 155 -3.09 13.00 29.63
C ASN A 155 -3.00 14.43 29.07
N SER A 156 -2.31 14.62 27.95
CA SER A 156 -2.18 15.94 27.30
C SER A 156 -3.53 16.47 26.81
N LEU A 157 -4.39 15.60 26.23
CA LEU A 157 -5.73 15.98 25.82
C LEU A 157 -6.62 16.38 27.01
N LEU A 158 -6.54 15.69 28.13
CA LEU A 158 -7.29 16.04 29.36
C LEU A 158 -6.79 17.33 29.99
N GLN A 159 -5.49 17.60 29.92
CA GLN A 159 -4.89 18.83 30.44
C GLN A 159 -5.25 20.05 29.59
N GLU A 160 -5.10 19.97 28.26
CA GLU A 160 -5.39 21.09 27.34
C GLU A 160 -6.90 21.32 27.15
N TYR A 161 -7.68 20.24 27.25
CA TYR A 161 -9.13 20.22 27.04
C TYR A 161 -9.82 19.48 28.20
N PRO A 162 -9.99 20.10 29.37
CA PRO A 162 -10.71 19.49 30.50
C PRO A 162 -12.10 19.02 30.09
N LEU A 163 -12.56 17.95 30.69
CA LEU A 163 -13.91 17.42 30.43
C LEU A 163 -14.97 18.44 30.85
N PRO A 164 -16.14 18.44 30.19
CA PRO A 164 -17.28 19.24 30.64
C PRO A 164 -17.67 18.87 32.08
N GLU A 165 -18.13 19.85 32.84
CA GLU A 165 -18.53 19.66 34.23
C GLU A 165 -19.56 18.52 34.35
N GLY A 166 -19.36 17.60 35.29
CA GLY A 166 -20.20 16.44 35.47
C GLY A 166 -20.04 15.30 34.43
N SER A 167 -19.07 15.42 33.54
CA SER A 167 -18.77 14.38 32.54
C SER A 167 -17.52 13.59 32.91
N GLU A 168 -17.56 12.27 32.66
CA GLU A 168 -16.42 11.38 32.80
C GLU A 168 -16.01 10.80 31.44
N PRO A 169 -14.74 10.37 31.28
CA PRO A 169 -14.33 9.61 30.11
C PRO A 169 -15.19 8.36 29.95
N ILE A 170 -15.46 7.95 28.72
CA ILE A 170 -16.11 6.67 28.47
C ILE A 170 -15.09 5.55 28.79
N PRO A 171 -15.44 4.59 29.67
CA PRO A 171 -14.55 3.50 30.04
C PRO A 171 -14.09 2.65 28.83
N ASP A 172 -12.88 2.08 28.91
CA ASP A 172 -12.30 1.34 27.79
C ASP A 172 -13.06 0.03 27.48
N ASN A 173 -13.76 -0.55 28.47
CA ASN A 173 -14.61 -1.71 28.31
C ASN A 173 -16.01 -1.42 27.73
N VAL A 174 -16.34 -0.16 27.44
CA VAL A 174 -17.59 0.20 26.77
C VAL A 174 -17.36 0.22 25.26
N LEU A 175 -18.19 -0.52 24.52
CA LEU A 175 -18.17 -0.49 23.07
C LEU A 175 -18.71 0.84 22.54
N LEU A 176 -17.89 1.54 21.76
CA LEU A 176 -18.32 2.76 21.09
C LEU A 176 -19.23 2.44 19.90
N GLU A 177 -20.28 3.22 19.73
CA GLU A 177 -21.17 3.09 18.58
C GLU A 177 -20.48 3.61 17.31
N PRO A 178 -20.49 2.84 16.21
CA PRO A 178 -19.99 3.34 14.93
C PRO A 178 -20.93 4.43 14.41
N LYS A 179 -20.40 5.41 13.68
CA LYS A 179 -21.21 6.49 13.11
C LYS A 179 -22.20 6.01 12.05
N TRP A 180 -21.85 4.95 11.35
CA TRP A 180 -22.65 4.36 10.29
C TRP A 180 -22.90 2.89 10.55
N LEU A 181 -24.14 2.47 10.36
CA LEU A 181 -24.59 1.08 10.41
C LEU A 181 -25.15 0.68 9.04
N LEU A 182 -25.13 -0.60 8.75
CA LEU A 182 -25.92 -1.15 7.64
C LEU A 182 -27.38 -1.28 8.08
N ASP A 183 -28.30 -1.01 7.17
CA ASP A 183 -29.73 -1.22 7.35
C ASP A 183 -30.30 -1.76 6.04
N PHE A 184 -31.45 -2.43 6.11
CA PHE A 184 -32.12 -2.88 4.89
C PHE A 184 -32.54 -1.68 4.04
N ALA A 185 -32.31 -1.79 2.73
CA ALA A 185 -32.87 -0.84 1.79
C ALA A 185 -34.40 -1.03 1.71
N ASP A 186 -35.17 0.07 1.73
CA ASP A 186 -36.62 0.02 1.72
C ASP A 186 -37.15 -0.81 0.54
N SER A 187 -38.14 -1.66 0.81
CA SER A 187 -38.67 -2.68 -0.10
C SER A 187 -39.49 -2.16 -1.29
N ASN A 188 -39.35 -0.90 -1.70
CA ASN A 188 -40.03 -0.30 -2.85
C ASN A 188 -39.33 -0.50 -4.21
N GLY A 189 -38.49 -1.50 -4.31
CA GLY A 189 -37.88 -1.90 -5.58
C GLY A 189 -37.68 -3.41 -5.59
N ILE A 190 -38.62 -4.14 -6.15
CA ILE A 190 -38.37 -5.52 -6.60
C ILE A 190 -37.29 -5.44 -7.68
N ALA A 191 -36.02 -5.45 -7.25
CA ALA A 191 -34.92 -5.65 -8.17
C ALA A 191 -34.96 -7.12 -8.61
N SER A 192 -35.30 -7.32 -9.86
CA SER A 192 -35.13 -8.57 -10.57
C SER A 192 -33.71 -9.07 -10.31
N THR A 193 -33.59 -10.11 -9.50
CA THR A 193 -32.39 -10.91 -9.40
C THR A 193 -32.19 -11.60 -10.73
N ASN A 194 -31.37 -11.02 -11.61
CA ASN A 194 -30.67 -11.81 -12.60
C ASN A 194 -29.69 -12.71 -11.85
N GLY A 195 -30.21 -13.75 -11.27
CA GLY A 195 -29.42 -14.88 -10.82
C GLY A 195 -28.72 -15.46 -12.05
N THR A 196 -27.45 -15.20 -12.17
CA THR A 196 -26.58 -16.01 -13.01
C THR A 196 -26.68 -17.44 -12.50
N ALA A 197 -27.36 -18.26 -13.29
CA ALA A 197 -27.51 -19.67 -13.04
C ALA A 197 -26.13 -20.28 -12.76
N LYS A 198 -26.03 -21.02 -11.66
CA LYS A 198 -24.89 -21.89 -11.37
C LYS A 198 -24.72 -22.84 -12.56
N SER A 199 -23.74 -22.56 -13.42
CA SER A 199 -23.29 -23.57 -14.38
C SER A 199 -22.50 -24.59 -13.57
N GLY A 200 -23.11 -25.74 -13.35
CA GLY A 200 -22.44 -26.88 -12.75
C GLY A 200 -21.25 -27.29 -13.62
N SER A 201 -20.05 -26.97 -13.19
CA SER A 201 -18.82 -27.55 -13.72
C SER A 201 -18.41 -28.67 -12.79
N ASN A 202 -18.47 -29.89 -13.29
CA ASN A 202 -17.80 -31.06 -12.69
C ASN A 202 -16.28 -30.85 -12.81
N GLY A 203 -15.60 -30.71 -11.70
CA GLY A 203 -14.13 -30.68 -11.62
C GLY A 203 -13.64 -29.76 -10.50
N ASP A 204 -12.59 -30.15 -9.80
CA ASP A 204 -11.90 -29.47 -8.68
C ASP A 204 -11.33 -28.07 -9.00
N THR A 205 -12.01 -27.24 -9.77
CA THR A 205 -11.63 -25.85 -10.03
C THR A 205 -12.32 -24.96 -9.01
N GLU A 206 -11.52 -24.31 -8.15
CA GLU A 206 -11.99 -23.30 -7.21
C GLU A 206 -12.86 -22.27 -7.94
N GLU A 207 -14.06 -22.02 -7.43
CA GLU A 207 -14.99 -21.04 -7.99
C GLU A 207 -14.35 -19.65 -7.92
N ARG A 208 -14.32 -18.93 -9.05
CA ARG A 208 -13.66 -17.63 -9.17
C ARG A 208 -14.58 -16.50 -8.73
N PRO A 209 -14.03 -15.36 -8.28
CA PRO A 209 -14.81 -14.16 -8.02
C PRO A 209 -15.56 -13.70 -9.27
N ASP A 210 -16.67 -12.99 -9.07
CA ASP A 210 -17.44 -12.39 -10.17
C ASP A 210 -16.59 -11.38 -10.97
N GLN A 211 -17.06 -11.02 -12.16
CA GLN A 211 -16.38 -10.09 -13.06
C GLN A 211 -16.96 -8.65 -12.99
N ALA A 212 -17.81 -8.36 -12.00
CA ALA A 212 -18.37 -7.02 -11.85
C ALA A 212 -17.23 -5.99 -11.61
N LEU A 213 -17.30 -4.88 -12.31
CA LEU A 213 -16.34 -3.79 -12.14
C LEU A 213 -16.60 -3.07 -10.82
N LEU A 214 -15.52 -2.69 -10.14
CA LEU A 214 -15.59 -1.91 -8.91
C LEU A 214 -15.66 -0.42 -9.23
N GLU A 215 -16.56 0.29 -8.58
CA GLU A 215 -16.68 1.75 -8.68
C GLU A 215 -15.60 2.41 -7.81
N ILE A 216 -14.40 2.55 -8.34
CA ILE A 216 -13.26 3.18 -7.68
C ILE A 216 -13.07 4.60 -8.21
N PRO A 217 -12.88 5.62 -7.36
CA PRO A 217 -12.59 6.97 -7.81
C PRO A 217 -11.34 7.02 -8.70
N GLY A 218 -11.50 7.51 -9.94
CA GLY A 218 -10.43 7.48 -10.94
C GLY A 218 -10.16 6.09 -11.51
N GLY A 219 -11.05 5.12 -11.27
CA GLY A 219 -10.98 3.77 -11.81
C GLY A 219 -11.05 3.73 -13.33
N LEU A 220 -10.27 2.87 -13.91
CA LEU A 220 -10.21 2.59 -15.35
C LEU A 220 -10.59 1.13 -15.57
N THR A 221 -11.29 0.85 -16.66
CA THR A 221 -11.57 -0.52 -17.08
C THR A 221 -10.38 -1.09 -17.83
N ALA A 222 -9.86 -2.21 -17.33
CA ALA A 222 -8.81 -2.97 -18.01
C ALA A 222 -9.33 -4.33 -18.45
N ASN A 223 -8.96 -4.75 -19.66
CA ASN A 223 -9.27 -6.05 -20.21
C ASN A 223 -8.01 -6.92 -20.22
N VAL A 224 -8.08 -8.12 -19.65
CA VAL A 224 -6.96 -9.07 -19.64
C VAL A 224 -6.76 -9.61 -21.06
N THR A 225 -5.58 -9.39 -21.62
CA THR A 225 -5.19 -9.97 -22.93
C THR A 225 -4.42 -11.27 -22.75
N SER A 226 -3.53 -11.36 -21.77
CA SER A 226 -2.86 -12.61 -21.37
C SER A 226 -2.47 -12.58 -19.89
N ASN A 227 -2.27 -13.78 -19.32
CA ASN A 227 -1.81 -13.97 -17.94
C ASN A 227 -0.91 -15.23 -17.91
N ASP A 228 0.29 -15.07 -18.44
CA ASP A 228 1.19 -16.19 -18.71
C ASP A 228 2.13 -16.44 -17.55
N ARG A 229 2.21 -17.69 -17.10
CA ARG A 229 3.23 -18.08 -16.13
C ARG A 229 4.58 -18.20 -16.85
N LEU A 230 5.55 -17.40 -16.43
CA LEU A 230 6.90 -17.40 -17.01
C LEU A 230 7.81 -18.49 -16.40
N THR A 231 7.58 -18.85 -15.14
CA THR A 231 8.37 -19.88 -14.46
C THR A 231 7.80 -21.27 -14.72
N PRO A 232 8.65 -22.32 -14.90
CA PRO A 232 8.19 -23.69 -15.03
C PRO A 232 7.28 -24.14 -13.88
N MET A 233 6.38 -25.09 -14.12
CA MET A 233 5.49 -25.63 -13.08
C MET A 233 6.24 -26.25 -11.90
N THR A 234 7.45 -26.75 -12.14
CA THR A 234 8.34 -27.32 -11.13
C THR A 234 9.07 -26.28 -10.31
N HIS A 235 9.04 -25.00 -10.74
CA HIS A 235 9.68 -23.92 -9.99
C HIS A 235 8.89 -23.60 -8.73
N TRP A 236 9.60 -23.27 -7.64
CA TRP A 236 9.00 -22.98 -6.32
C TRP A 236 8.06 -21.78 -6.31
N GLN A 237 8.29 -20.79 -7.18
CA GLN A 237 7.51 -19.56 -7.27
C GLN A 237 6.83 -19.46 -8.63
N ASP A 238 5.53 -19.18 -8.63
CA ASP A 238 4.78 -18.79 -9.81
C ASP A 238 5.02 -17.31 -10.07
N VAL A 239 5.58 -16.96 -11.23
CA VAL A 239 5.72 -15.57 -11.67
C VAL A 239 4.97 -15.39 -12.98
N ARG A 240 4.10 -14.40 -13.02
CA ARG A 240 3.19 -14.12 -14.12
C ARG A 240 3.57 -12.87 -14.90
N HIS A 241 3.47 -12.97 -16.22
CA HIS A 241 3.44 -11.84 -17.13
C HIS A 241 1.98 -11.55 -17.46
N LEU A 242 1.42 -10.51 -16.85
CA LEU A 242 0.05 -10.08 -17.06
C LEU A 242 0.03 -8.94 -18.05
N SER A 243 -0.74 -9.09 -19.14
CA SER A 243 -0.95 -8.05 -20.15
C SER A 243 -2.40 -7.57 -20.11
N LEU A 244 -2.56 -6.26 -20.07
CA LEU A 244 -3.84 -5.58 -19.95
C LEU A 244 -4.01 -4.53 -21.06
N ASP A 245 -5.20 -4.46 -21.64
CA ASP A 245 -5.64 -3.36 -22.46
C ASP A 245 -6.57 -2.46 -21.65
N VAL A 246 -6.06 -1.31 -21.21
CA VAL A 246 -6.80 -0.29 -20.43
C VAL A 246 -7.58 0.60 -21.40
N GLU A 247 -8.87 0.80 -21.15
CA GLU A 247 -9.73 1.64 -21.98
C GLU A 247 -9.26 3.11 -21.95
N GLY A 248 -9.19 3.73 -23.10
CA GLY A 248 -8.73 5.11 -23.23
C GLY A 248 -7.23 5.22 -23.54
N SER A 249 -6.82 6.47 -23.75
CA SER A 249 -5.42 6.85 -23.99
C SER A 249 -4.83 7.44 -22.71
N HIS A 250 -3.95 6.70 -22.08
CA HIS A 250 -3.33 7.07 -20.80
C HIS A 250 -1.82 7.16 -20.95
N ALA A 251 -1.27 8.34 -20.67
CA ALA A 251 0.17 8.54 -20.68
C ALA A 251 0.79 8.03 -19.36
N TYR A 252 1.83 7.22 -19.47
CA TYR A 252 2.65 6.79 -18.34
C TYR A 252 4.14 6.73 -18.75
N VAL A 253 5.01 6.65 -17.78
CA VAL A 253 6.45 6.53 -17.97
C VAL A 253 7.00 5.36 -17.15
N PRO A 254 8.19 4.83 -17.47
CA PRO A 254 8.83 3.80 -16.66
C PRO A 254 8.93 4.20 -15.19
N GLY A 255 8.56 3.29 -14.32
CA GLY A 255 8.45 3.54 -12.88
C GLY A 255 7.08 4.02 -12.41
N ASP A 256 6.13 4.30 -13.31
CA ASP A 256 4.72 4.46 -12.93
C ASP A 256 4.13 3.12 -12.51
N VAL A 257 3.07 3.15 -11.70
CA VAL A 257 2.48 1.98 -11.09
C VAL A 257 1.01 1.81 -11.48
N LEU A 258 0.60 0.57 -11.66
CA LEU A 258 -0.79 0.18 -11.84
C LEU A 258 -1.30 -0.46 -10.55
N THR A 259 -2.41 0.04 -10.03
CA THR A 259 -3.08 -0.56 -8.88
C THR A 259 -4.18 -1.50 -9.36
N ILE A 260 -4.14 -2.76 -8.90
CA ILE A 260 -5.20 -3.76 -9.13
C ILE A 260 -5.99 -3.90 -7.82
N TYR A 261 -7.31 -3.87 -7.94
CA TYR A 261 -8.24 -4.07 -6.82
C TYR A 261 -8.70 -5.53 -6.80
N PRO A 262 -8.21 -6.32 -5.82
CA PRO A 262 -8.55 -7.73 -5.74
C PRO A 262 -9.96 -7.94 -5.18
N LYS A 263 -10.45 -9.18 -5.34
CA LYS A 263 -11.67 -9.66 -4.71
C LYS A 263 -11.39 -10.88 -3.86
N ASN A 264 -12.17 -11.08 -2.80
CA ASN A 264 -12.17 -12.33 -2.07
C ASN A 264 -12.85 -13.43 -2.88
N PHE A 265 -12.43 -14.66 -2.66
CA PHE A 265 -12.98 -15.82 -3.36
C PHE A 265 -14.32 -16.25 -2.74
N PRO A 266 -15.27 -16.77 -3.56
CA PRO A 266 -16.58 -17.20 -3.07
C PRO A 266 -16.51 -18.19 -1.91
N THR A 267 -15.57 -19.14 -1.94
CA THR A 267 -15.37 -20.12 -0.87
C THR A 267 -15.06 -19.47 0.48
N ASP A 268 -14.22 -18.43 0.51
CA ASP A 268 -13.87 -17.73 1.75
C ASP A 268 -15.05 -16.87 2.23
N VAL A 269 -15.78 -16.24 1.29
CA VAL A 269 -16.96 -15.40 1.57
C VAL A 269 -18.11 -16.25 2.11
N ASP A 270 -18.42 -17.38 1.47
CA ASP A 270 -19.48 -18.29 1.92
C ASP A 270 -19.17 -18.87 3.31
N GLN A 271 -17.90 -19.18 3.56
CA GLN A 271 -17.45 -19.64 4.86
C GLN A 271 -17.64 -18.56 5.93
N PHE A 272 -17.28 -17.30 5.64
CA PHE A 272 -17.51 -16.18 6.57
C PHE A 272 -19.00 -15.97 6.85
N ILE A 273 -19.85 -15.96 5.81
CA ILE A 273 -21.30 -15.84 5.92
C ILE A 273 -21.89 -16.96 6.78
N SER A 274 -21.42 -18.20 6.59
CA SER A 274 -21.85 -19.37 7.34
C SER A 274 -21.45 -19.27 8.82
N ILE A 275 -20.21 -18.90 9.13
CA ILE A 275 -19.73 -18.74 10.52
C ILE A 275 -20.55 -17.68 11.25
N MET A 276 -20.94 -16.60 10.58
CA MET A 276 -21.71 -15.51 11.17
C MET A 276 -23.23 -15.75 11.20
N ASP A 277 -23.73 -16.87 10.68
CA ASP A 277 -25.15 -17.18 10.52
C ASP A 277 -25.92 -16.19 9.64
N TRP A 278 -25.24 -15.56 8.67
CA TRP A 278 -25.82 -14.53 7.80
C TRP A 278 -26.44 -15.06 6.51
N THR A 279 -26.45 -16.36 6.28
CA THR A 279 -26.98 -16.99 5.06
C THR A 279 -28.36 -16.46 4.64
N PRO A 280 -29.34 -16.25 5.57
CA PRO A 280 -30.69 -15.78 5.17
C PRO A 280 -30.74 -14.33 4.65
N ILE A 281 -29.71 -13.54 4.96
CA ILE A 281 -29.68 -12.09 4.67
C ILE A 281 -28.54 -11.68 3.75
N ALA A 282 -27.65 -12.64 3.40
CA ALA A 282 -26.40 -12.36 2.68
C ALA A 282 -26.60 -11.61 1.37
N ASP A 283 -27.71 -11.88 0.68
CA ASP A 283 -28.02 -11.34 -0.65
C ASP A 283 -29.17 -10.31 -0.62
N GLN A 284 -29.61 -9.89 0.59
CA GLN A 284 -30.60 -8.81 0.72
C GLN A 284 -29.96 -7.45 0.50
N ARG A 285 -30.67 -6.54 -0.16
CA ARG A 285 -30.19 -5.17 -0.41
C ARG A 285 -30.17 -4.35 0.87
N MET A 286 -29.03 -3.70 1.10
CA MET A 286 -28.73 -2.89 2.28
C MET A 286 -28.17 -1.54 1.86
N LYS A 287 -28.27 -0.55 2.76
CA LYS A 287 -27.70 0.79 2.62
C LYS A 287 -27.05 1.21 3.94
N PHE A 288 -26.20 2.24 3.89
CA PHE A 288 -25.68 2.84 5.11
C PHE A 288 -26.70 3.79 5.72
N ALA A 289 -26.92 3.65 7.01
CA ALA A 289 -27.75 4.53 7.82
C ALA A 289 -26.93 5.14 8.98
N PRO A 290 -27.13 6.40 9.36
CA PRO A 290 -26.46 6.98 10.51
C PRO A 290 -26.96 6.29 11.80
N SER A 291 -26.03 6.00 12.71
CA SER A 291 -26.38 5.34 13.99
C SER A 291 -27.19 6.24 14.93
N SER A 292 -27.10 7.55 14.77
CA SER A 292 -27.87 8.55 15.53
C SER A 292 -28.16 9.80 14.68
N ALA A 293 -29.17 10.56 15.07
CA ALA A 293 -29.52 11.82 14.42
C ALA A 293 -28.42 12.91 14.53
N SER A 294 -27.45 12.73 15.42
CA SER A 294 -26.31 13.65 15.61
C SER A 294 -25.18 13.43 14.60
N VAL A 295 -25.20 12.32 13.86
CA VAL A 295 -24.19 12.05 12.82
C VAL A 295 -24.39 13.05 11.68
N SER A 296 -23.36 13.86 11.40
CA SER A 296 -23.38 14.80 10.29
C SER A 296 -23.60 14.09 8.97
N SER A 297 -24.43 14.63 8.10
CA SER A 297 -24.59 14.14 6.72
C SER A 297 -23.30 14.19 5.89
N THR A 298 -22.30 14.95 6.37
CA THR A 298 -20.97 15.03 5.78
C THR A 298 -19.98 14.00 6.34
N ALA A 299 -20.39 13.24 7.38
CA ALA A 299 -19.55 12.19 7.94
C ALA A 299 -19.27 11.11 6.89
N ARG A 300 -18.00 10.68 6.83
CA ARG A 300 -17.55 9.71 5.82
C ARG A 300 -18.08 8.32 6.10
N LEU A 301 -18.45 7.63 5.02
CA LEU A 301 -18.83 6.23 5.08
C LEU A 301 -17.60 5.34 5.34
N PRO A 302 -17.79 4.19 6.00
CA PRO A 302 -16.69 3.25 6.28
C PRO A 302 -16.10 2.62 5.01
N VAL A 303 -16.88 2.57 3.92
CA VAL A 303 -16.40 2.16 2.59
C VAL A 303 -16.27 3.42 1.72
N PRO A 304 -15.05 3.89 1.42
CA PRO A 304 -14.83 5.19 0.79
C PRO A 304 -15.43 5.37 -0.61
N THR A 305 -15.73 4.27 -1.29
CA THR A 305 -16.31 4.26 -2.64
C THR A 305 -17.82 4.43 -2.66
N PHE A 306 -18.49 4.35 -1.49
CA PHE A 306 -19.94 4.41 -1.38
C PHE A 306 -20.41 5.83 -1.07
N THR A 307 -21.66 6.08 -1.47
CA THR A 307 -22.46 7.24 -1.07
C THR A 307 -23.62 6.77 -0.19
N VAL A 308 -24.32 7.70 0.44
CA VAL A 308 -25.51 7.37 1.26
C VAL A 308 -26.63 6.72 0.44
N GLU A 309 -26.65 7.01 -0.88
CA GLU A 309 -27.61 6.45 -1.84
C GLU A 309 -27.22 5.04 -2.34
N SER A 310 -25.96 4.66 -2.12
CA SER A 310 -25.47 3.37 -2.61
C SER A 310 -26.14 2.21 -1.88
N THR A 311 -26.53 1.19 -2.64
CA THR A 311 -27.05 -0.07 -2.09
C THR A 311 -26.10 -1.22 -2.42
N THR A 312 -25.99 -2.17 -1.48
CA THR A 312 -25.11 -3.32 -1.60
C THR A 312 -25.74 -4.54 -0.90
N THR A 313 -25.07 -5.68 -0.94
CA THR A 313 -25.38 -6.86 -0.11
C THR A 313 -24.21 -7.21 0.79
N LEU A 314 -24.42 -8.02 1.82
CA LEU A 314 -23.30 -8.51 2.65
C LEU A 314 -22.30 -9.31 1.81
N ARG A 315 -22.79 -10.11 0.87
CA ARG A 315 -21.94 -10.87 -0.04
C ARG A 315 -21.07 -9.95 -0.90
N GLU A 316 -21.64 -8.90 -1.49
CA GLU A 316 -20.90 -7.91 -2.28
C GLU A 316 -19.87 -7.18 -1.43
N LEU A 317 -20.19 -6.78 -0.20
CA LEU A 317 -19.26 -6.13 0.72
C LEU A 317 -18.09 -7.05 1.07
N LEU A 318 -18.36 -8.29 1.43
CA LEU A 318 -17.32 -9.26 1.77
C LEU A 318 -16.47 -9.65 0.55
N THR A 319 -17.06 -9.70 -0.64
CA THR A 319 -16.33 -10.05 -1.88
C THR A 319 -15.41 -8.91 -2.30
N ASN A 320 -15.88 -7.66 -2.26
CA ASN A 320 -15.28 -6.55 -2.98
C ASN A 320 -14.61 -5.51 -2.09
N HIS A 321 -15.00 -5.39 -0.81
CA HIS A 321 -14.67 -4.21 -0.01
C HIS A 321 -14.06 -4.50 1.35
N LEU A 322 -14.24 -5.70 1.90
CA LEU A 322 -13.77 -6.06 3.24
C LEU A 322 -12.68 -7.13 3.19
N ASP A 323 -11.56 -6.90 3.86
CA ASP A 323 -10.41 -7.80 3.86
C ASP A 323 -10.55 -8.88 4.95
N ILE A 324 -11.33 -9.91 4.66
CA ILE A 324 -11.57 -11.05 5.57
C ILE A 324 -10.35 -11.95 5.74
N LEU A 325 -9.33 -11.81 4.90
CA LEU A 325 -8.10 -12.59 4.94
C LEU A 325 -6.89 -11.80 5.48
N SER A 326 -7.09 -10.55 5.92
CA SER A 326 -6.04 -9.78 6.57
C SER A 326 -5.65 -10.39 7.93
N ILE A 327 -4.42 -10.11 8.36
CA ILE A 327 -3.94 -10.47 9.70
C ILE A 327 -4.59 -9.51 10.68
N PRO A 328 -5.35 -10.01 11.69
CA PRO A 328 -6.02 -9.15 12.65
C PRO A 328 -5.03 -8.45 13.57
N ARG A 329 -5.39 -7.25 13.99
CA ARG A 329 -4.64 -6.42 14.92
C ARG A 329 -5.28 -6.41 16.30
N ARG A 330 -4.59 -5.88 17.28
CA ARG A 330 -5.07 -5.75 18.66
C ARG A 330 -6.49 -5.16 18.73
N SER A 331 -6.75 -4.08 17.99
CA SER A 331 -8.06 -3.42 17.95
C SER A 331 -9.21 -4.32 17.48
N PHE A 332 -8.93 -5.30 16.63
CA PHE A 332 -9.93 -6.28 16.19
C PHE A 332 -10.36 -7.18 17.35
N PHE A 333 -9.43 -7.71 18.15
CA PHE A 333 -9.73 -8.57 19.30
C PHE A 333 -10.52 -7.81 20.37
N ALA A 334 -10.17 -6.56 20.63
CA ALA A 334 -10.92 -5.69 21.54
C ALA A 334 -12.40 -5.55 21.13
N LYS A 335 -12.67 -5.43 19.83
CA LYS A 335 -14.06 -5.36 19.32
C LYS A 335 -14.77 -6.71 19.43
N LEU A 336 -14.09 -7.83 19.10
CA LEU A 336 -14.69 -9.17 19.12
C LEU A 336 -15.13 -9.60 20.51
N ALA A 337 -14.40 -9.22 21.56
CA ALA A 337 -14.74 -9.55 22.94
C ALA A 337 -16.16 -9.11 23.36
N HIS A 338 -16.73 -8.11 22.67
CA HIS A 338 -18.09 -7.64 22.89
C HIS A 338 -19.18 -8.50 22.19
N TYR A 339 -18.78 -9.42 21.30
CA TYR A 339 -19.71 -10.18 20.46
C TYR A 339 -19.65 -11.69 20.71
N THR A 340 -19.08 -12.11 21.80
CA THR A 340 -19.08 -13.50 22.26
C THR A 340 -19.97 -13.68 23.49
N SER A 341 -20.72 -14.80 23.52
CA SER A 341 -21.48 -15.23 24.69
C SER A 341 -20.69 -16.15 25.62
N ASP A 342 -19.54 -16.63 25.19
CA ASP A 342 -18.65 -17.50 25.93
C ASP A 342 -17.64 -16.72 26.74
N GLU A 343 -17.59 -16.91 28.06
CA GLU A 343 -16.68 -16.17 28.95
C GLU A 343 -15.21 -16.51 28.70
N PHE A 344 -14.89 -17.78 28.42
CA PHE A 344 -13.54 -18.23 28.15
C PHE A 344 -13.02 -17.60 26.84
N HIS A 345 -13.84 -17.57 25.79
CA HIS A 345 -13.50 -16.87 24.55
C HIS A 345 -13.34 -15.37 24.78
N ARG A 346 -14.18 -14.75 25.58
CA ARG A 346 -14.07 -13.31 25.91
C ARG A 346 -12.77 -13.00 26.61
N ASP A 347 -12.44 -13.75 27.64
CA ASP A 347 -11.22 -13.54 28.41
C ASP A 347 -10.00 -13.71 27.53
N ARG A 348 -9.97 -14.75 26.67
CA ARG A 348 -8.86 -14.97 25.74
C ARG A 348 -8.74 -13.86 24.68
N LEU A 349 -9.85 -13.33 24.18
CA LEU A 349 -9.86 -12.20 23.26
C LEU A 349 -9.34 -10.91 23.94
N LEU A 350 -9.65 -10.71 25.22
CA LEU A 350 -9.17 -9.57 26.00
C LEU A 350 -7.68 -9.68 26.35
N GLU A 351 -7.18 -10.88 26.66
CA GLU A 351 -5.74 -11.11 26.84
C GLU A 351 -4.92 -10.61 25.64
N PHE A 352 -5.37 -10.88 24.40
CA PHE A 352 -4.70 -10.36 23.19
C PHE A 352 -4.73 -8.84 23.06
N THR A 353 -5.47 -8.14 23.92
CA THR A 353 -5.51 -6.66 23.96
C THR A 353 -4.66 -6.06 25.05
N ASP A 354 -4.22 -6.87 26.01
CA ASP A 354 -3.43 -6.45 27.14
C ASP A 354 -1.96 -6.26 26.72
N PRO A 355 -1.35 -5.12 27.06
CA PRO A 355 0.07 -4.87 26.79
C PRO A 355 1.02 -5.93 27.35
N GLU A 356 0.66 -6.59 28.44
CA GLU A 356 1.50 -7.65 29.05
C GLU A 356 1.55 -8.92 28.18
N TYR A 357 0.58 -9.16 27.28
CA TYR A 357 0.49 -10.35 26.41
C TYR A 357 0.72 -10.03 24.92
N ILE A 358 1.43 -8.95 24.63
CA ILE A 358 1.64 -8.52 23.24
C ILE A 358 2.43 -9.55 22.41
N ASP A 359 3.37 -10.25 23.05
CA ASP A 359 4.12 -11.34 22.44
C ASP A 359 3.23 -12.51 22.05
N GLU A 360 2.22 -12.83 22.87
CA GLU A 360 1.25 -13.87 22.55
C GLU A 360 0.37 -13.48 21.35
N LEU A 361 -0.04 -12.22 21.27
CA LEU A 361 -0.76 -11.72 20.11
C LEU A 361 0.09 -11.88 18.84
N PHE A 362 1.38 -11.52 18.91
CA PHE A 362 2.31 -11.66 17.78
C PHE A 362 2.46 -13.13 17.37
N ASP A 363 2.66 -14.03 18.33
CA ASP A 363 2.80 -15.47 18.09
C ASP A 363 1.52 -16.11 17.60
N TYR A 364 0.36 -15.61 18.01
CA TYR A 364 -0.94 -16.08 17.56
C TYR A 364 -1.32 -15.60 16.16
N THR A 365 -1.01 -14.34 15.82
CA THR A 365 -1.46 -13.71 14.57
C THR A 365 -0.35 -13.54 13.54
N THR A 366 0.65 -12.73 13.86
CA THR A 366 1.63 -12.21 12.89
C THR A 366 2.61 -13.28 12.43
N ARG A 367 3.14 -14.06 13.36
CA ARG A 367 4.12 -15.11 13.06
C ARG A 367 3.56 -16.25 12.18
N PRO A 368 2.36 -16.80 12.43
CA PRO A 368 1.72 -17.78 11.56
C PRO A 368 0.95 -17.14 10.40
N ARG A 369 0.87 -15.81 10.33
CA ARG A 369 0.03 -15.08 9.36
C ARG A 369 -1.43 -15.55 9.41
N ARG A 370 -2.00 -15.65 10.61
CA ARG A 370 -3.39 -16.06 10.82
C ARG A 370 -4.33 -14.97 10.32
N SER A 371 -5.34 -15.35 9.56
CA SER A 371 -6.32 -14.41 9.01
C SER A 371 -7.51 -14.18 9.96
N ILE A 372 -8.25 -13.09 9.74
CA ILE A 372 -9.51 -12.79 10.40
C ILE A 372 -10.47 -13.99 10.28
N LEU A 373 -10.62 -14.54 9.09
CA LEU A 373 -11.48 -15.71 8.86
C LEU A 373 -11.09 -16.90 9.75
N GLU A 374 -9.78 -17.18 9.88
CA GLU A 374 -9.31 -18.27 10.76
C GLU A 374 -9.51 -17.99 12.25
N VAL A 375 -9.42 -16.73 12.67
CA VAL A 375 -9.76 -16.35 14.06
C VAL A 375 -11.25 -16.60 14.34
N LEU A 376 -12.13 -16.21 13.43
CA LEU A 376 -13.56 -16.42 13.57
C LEU A 376 -13.97 -17.92 13.51
N GLN A 377 -13.19 -18.75 12.82
CA GLN A 377 -13.35 -20.21 12.86
C GLN A 377 -12.96 -20.81 14.22
N GLU A 378 -11.97 -20.26 14.88
CA GLU A 378 -11.50 -20.72 16.18
C GLU A 378 -12.41 -20.22 17.33
N PHE A 379 -12.84 -18.96 17.25
CA PHE A 379 -13.75 -18.35 18.23
C PHE A 379 -15.22 -18.47 17.78
N GLU A 380 -15.75 -19.68 17.70
CA GLU A 380 -17.08 -20.02 17.13
C GLU A 380 -18.25 -19.30 17.81
N SER A 381 -18.10 -18.94 19.10
CA SER A 381 -19.12 -18.21 19.87
C SER A 381 -19.23 -16.72 19.46
N VAL A 382 -18.26 -16.19 18.73
CA VAL A 382 -18.29 -14.81 18.26
C VAL A 382 -19.32 -14.68 17.14
N LYS A 383 -20.32 -13.79 17.33
CA LYS A 383 -21.32 -13.45 16.32
C LYS A 383 -21.37 -11.94 16.14
N ILE A 384 -20.72 -11.45 15.11
CA ILE A 384 -20.72 -10.03 14.77
C ILE A 384 -22.11 -9.64 14.27
N PRO A 385 -22.78 -8.60 14.82
CA PRO A 385 -23.98 -8.06 14.21
C PRO A 385 -23.68 -7.54 12.79
N TRP A 386 -24.39 -8.01 11.79
CA TRP A 386 -24.15 -7.67 10.39
C TRP A 386 -24.17 -6.16 10.13
N GLN A 387 -24.97 -5.41 10.89
CA GLN A 387 -25.05 -3.96 10.81
C GLN A 387 -23.68 -3.29 11.07
N ARG A 388 -22.79 -3.94 11.82
CA ARG A 388 -21.51 -3.41 12.30
C ARG A 388 -20.29 -3.94 11.53
N VAL A 389 -20.47 -4.80 10.55
CA VAL A 389 -19.38 -5.50 9.87
C VAL A 389 -18.30 -4.55 9.33
N CYS A 390 -18.72 -3.44 8.73
CA CYS A 390 -17.78 -2.45 8.16
C CYS A 390 -16.98 -1.64 9.20
N SER A 391 -17.40 -1.69 10.48
CA SER A 391 -16.63 -1.05 11.58
C SER A 391 -15.62 -2.01 12.25
N ILE A 392 -15.70 -3.30 11.91
CA ILE A 392 -14.92 -4.39 12.54
C ILE A 392 -13.91 -4.96 11.55
N ILE A 393 -14.35 -5.28 10.33
CA ILE A 393 -13.51 -5.84 9.28
C ILE A 393 -12.85 -4.71 8.48
N PRO A 394 -11.52 -4.70 8.32
CA PRO A 394 -10.83 -3.66 7.58
C PRO A 394 -11.19 -3.67 6.08
N THR A 395 -10.99 -2.55 5.41
CA THR A 395 -11.27 -2.43 3.97
C THR A 395 -10.24 -3.19 3.13
N LEU A 396 -10.72 -3.89 2.11
CA LEU A 396 -9.88 -4.53 1.10
C LEU A 396 -9.30 -3.47 0.17
N ARG A 397 -7.96 -3.39 0.13
CA ARG A 397 -7.25 -2.35 -0.61
C ARG A 397 -6.75 -2.85 -1.95
N GLY A 398 -6.55 -1.95 -2.90
CA GLY A 398 -5.78 -2.22 -4.11
C GLY A 398 -4.31 -2.49 -3.80
N ARG A 399 -3.64 -3.19 -4.70
CA ARG A 399 -2.19 -3.45 -4.63
C ARG A 399 -1.51 -2.86 -5.85
N GLN A 400 -0.40 -2.18 -5.61
CA GLN A 400 0.39 -1.49 -6.62
C GLN A 400 1.41 -2.44 -7.23
N PHE A 401 1.58 -2.34 -8.55
CA PHE A 401 2.56 -3.10 -9.32
C PHE A 401 3.27 -2.16 -10.28
N SER A 402 4.61 -2.20 -10.29
CA SER A 402 5.41 -1.43 -11.23
C SER A 402 5.18 -1.91 -12.66
N ILE A 403 4.96 -0.98 -13.57
CA ILE A 403 4.68 -1.30 -14.99
C ILE A 403 5.96 -1.85 -15.65
N ALA A 404 5.81 -2.95 -16.39
CA ALA A 404 6.90 -3.68 -17.05
C ALA A 404 7.03 -3.36 -18.55
N SER A 405 6.18 -2.51 -19.12
CA SER A 405 6.18 -2.11 -20.53
C SER A 405 6.47 -0.63 -20.71
N ALA A 406 7.05 -0.24 -21.84
CA ALA A 406 7.00 1.15 -22.29
C ALA A 406 5.62 1.48 -22.86
N MET A 407 5.26 2.75 -22.82
CA MET A 407 4.06 3.21 -23.49
C MET A 407 4.23 3.03 -25.00
N THR A 408 3.38 2.20 -25.62
CA THR A 408 3.27 2.17 -27.07
C THR A 408 2.71 3.50 -27.56
N GLU A 409 3.20 4.01 -28.70
CA GLU A 409 2.73 5.29 -29.26
C GLU A 409 1.21 5.32 -29.31
N VAL A 410 0.65 6.16 -28.47
CA VAL A 410 -0.78 6.47 -28.53
C VAL A 410 -0.97 7.40 -29.73
N SER A 411 -1.85 7.03 -30.65
CA SER A 411 -2.32 7.95 -31.68
C SER A 411 -2.70 9.28 -31.01
N PRO A 412 -2.20 10.44 -31.43
CA PRO A 412 -2.18 11.69 -30.66
C PRO A 412 -3.56 12.34 -30.44
N SER A 413 -4.64 11.64 -30.69
CA SER A 413 -5.99 12.16 -30.47
C SER A 413 -6.74 11.40 -29.37
N PRO A 414 -7.03 12.02 -28.22
CA PRO A 414 -7.89 11.44 -27.19
C PRO A 414 -9.34 11.21 -27.64
N ALA A 415 -9.69 11.64 -28.86
CA ALA A 415 -11.04 11.54 -29.44
C ALA A 415 -11.28 10.27 -30.27
N VAL A 416 -10.31 9.35 -30.39
CA VAL A 416 -10.51 8.11 -31.13
C VAL A 416 -11.34 7.16 -30.26
N LYS A 417 -12.61 6.96 -30.61
CA LYS A 417 -13.46 5.92 -30.03
C LYS A 417 -12.75 4.57 -30.17
N GLY A 418 -12.50 3.89 -29.03
CA GLY A 418 -11.85 2.59 -28.98
C GLY A 418 -10.35 2.62 -28.76
N ALA A 419 -9.74 3.78 -28.45
CA ALA A 419 -8.34 3.84 -28.01
C ALA A 419 -8.11 2.97 -26.77
N ARG A 420 -7.00 2.24 -26.73
CA ARG A 420 -6.60 1.40 -25.59
C ARG A 420 -5.12 1.61 -25.30
N THR A 421 -4.80 1.62 -24.03
CA THR A 421 -3.40 1.68 -23.55
C THR A 421 -2.99 0.29 -23.09
N ARG A 422 -1.99 -0.29 -23.75
CA ARG A 422 -1.43 -1.57 -23.32
C ARG A 422 -0.49 -1.39 -22.17
N ILE A 423 -0.70 -2.17 -21.10
CA ILE A 423 0.13 -2.19 -19.91
C ILE A 423 0.49 -3.63 -19.57
N GLU A 424 1.76 -3.88 -19.30
CA GLU A 424 2.27 -5.20 -18.90
C GLU A 424 2.84 -5.14 -17.50
N LEU A 425 2.62 -6.19 -16.73
CA LEU A 425 3.10 -6.34 -15.35
C LEU A 425 3.86 -7.66 -15.19
N LEU A 426 4.86 -7.67 -14.32
CA LEU A 426 5.57 -8.88 -13.91
C LEU A 426 5.31 -9.13 -12.43
N ILE A 427 4.55 -10.19 -12.12
CA ILE A 427 3.99 -10.41 -10.80
C ILE A 427 4.39 -11.76 -10.22
N ALA A 428 5.08 -11.75 -9.08
CA ALA A 428 5.34 -12.95 -8.30
C ALA A 428 4.09 -13.29 -7.46
N ILE A 429 3.56 -14.49 -7.64
CA ILE A 429 2.41 -14.98 -6.87
C ILE A 429 2.88 -15.36 -5.46
N VAL A 430 2.29 -14.71 -4.48
CA VAL A 430 2.60 -14.93 -3.06
C VAL A 430 1.95 -16.25 -2.62
N LYS A 431 2.76 -17.27 -2.46
CA LYS A 431 2.36 -18.57 -1.93
C LYS A 431 3.53 -19.18 -1.16
N TYR A 432 3.36 -19.39 0.13
CA TYR A 432 4.42 -19.92 0.98
C TYR A 432 3.86 -20.75 2.14
N LYS A 433 4.71 -21.57 2.75
CA LYS A 433 4.36 -22.38 3.91
C LYS A 433 4.82 -21.68 5.18
N THR A 434 3.91 -21.52 6.13
CA THR A 434 4.19 -20.88 7.43
C THR A 434 4.86 -21.83 8.41
N VAL A 435 5.26 -21.30 9.58
CA VAL A 435 5.82 -22.06 10.70
C VAL A 435 4.87 -23.18 11.19
N ILE A 436 3.56 -22.95 11.12
CA ILE A 436 2.53 -23.95 11.45
C ILE A 436 2.18 -24.88 10.28
N LYS A 437 3.02 -24.90 9.24
CA LYS A 437 2.90 -25.73 8.03
C LYS A 437 1.65 -25.46 7.17
N ARG A 438 0.89 -24.42 7.42
CA ARG A 438 -0.21 -23.96 6.54
C ARG A 438 0.33 -23.21 5.33
N ILE A 439 -0.32 -23.40 4.17
CA ILE A 439 -0.02 -22.64 2.96
C ILE A 439 -0.77 -21.31 3.04
N ARG A 440 -0.03 -20.20 2.86
CA ARG A 440 -0.58 -18.85 2.74
C ARG A 440 -0.53 -18.38 1.31
N GLN A 441 -1.57 -17.70 0.90
CA GLN A 441 -1.67 -17.07 -0.41
C GLN A 441 -2.00 -15.58 -0.22
N GLY A 442 -1.34 -14.73 -0.99
CA GLY A 442 -1.65 -13.30 -0.98
C GLY A 442 -2.98 -13.05 -1.70
N VAL A 443 -3.90 -12.34 -1.06
CA VAL A 443 -5.24 -12.06 -1.63
C VAL A 443 -5.17 -11.53 -3.05
N ALA A 444 -4.40 -10.46 -3.27
CA ALA A 444 -4.26 -9.84 -4.58
C ALA A 444 -3.60 -10.76 -5.61
N THR A 445 -2.53 -11.44 -5.24
CA THR A 445 -1.81 -12.30 -6.19
C THR A 445 -2.56 -13.59 -6.50
N ARG A 446 -3.36 -14.14 -5.55
CA ARG A 446 -4.29 -15.24 -5.81
C ARG A 446 -5.38 -14.79 -6.81
N TYR A 447 -5.96 -13.60 -6.60
CA TYR A 447 -6.91 -13.01 -7.55
C TYR A 447 -6.28 -12.85 -8.94
N ILE A 448 -5.08 -12.26 -9.04
CA ILE A 448 -4.38 -12.10 -10.31
C ILE A 448 -4.10 -13.45 -10.98
N ALA A 449 -3.67 -14.47 -10.21
CA ALA A 449 -3.43 -15.80 -10.77
C ALA A 449 -4.69 -16.45 -11.35
N SER A 450 -5.88 -16.06 -10.89
CA SER A 450 -7.16 -16.58 -11.39
C SER A 450 -7.69 -15.86 -12.63
N LEU A 451 -7.12 -14.70 -13.01
CA LEU A 451 -7.55 -13.92 -14.18
C LEU A 451 -7.32 -14.67 -15.48
N THR A 452 -8.28 -14.61 -16.38
CA THR A 452 -8.25 -15.23 -17.71
C THR A 452 -8.40 -14.20 -18.82
N PRO A 453 -7.93 -14.47 -20.04
CA PRO A 453 -8.13 -13.58 -21.17
C PRO A 453 -9.61 -13.21 -21.37
N ASN A 454 -9.85 -11.96 -21.80
CA ASN A 454 -11.15 -11.31 -21.96
C ASN A 454 -11.91 -10.99 -20.66
N GLN A 455 -11.34 -11.25 -19.50
CA GLN A 455 -11.90 -10.81 -18.23
C GLN A 455 -11.60 -9.32 -18.00
N GLN A 456 -12.59 -8.60 -17.45
CA GLN A 456 -12.47 -7.19 -17.11
C GLN A 456 -12.19 -7.02 -15.62
N LEU A 457 -11.41 -5.98 -15.28
CA LEU A 457 -11.14 -5.57 -13.91
C LEU A 457 -10.98 -4.06 -13.82
N THR A 458 -11.21 -3.51 -12.63
CA THR A 458 -10.96 -2.10 -12.34
C THR A 458 -9.50 -1.92 -11.91
N VAL A 459 -8.83 -0.92 -12.49
CA VAL A 459 -7.46 -0.53 -12.15
C VAL A 459 -7.35 0.97 -11.98
N THR A 460 -6.28 1.45 -11.33
CA THR A 460 -5.92 2.86 -11.35
C THR A 460 -4.45 3.02 -11.71
N LEU A 461 -4.14 4.08 -12.46
CA LEU A 461 -2.77 4.43 -12.87
C LEU A 461 -2.28 5.60 -12.02
N SER A 462 -1.09 5.47 -11.47
CA SER A 462 -0.48 6.52 -10.65
C SER A 462 1.02 6.68 -10.93
N ARG A 463 1.54 7.86 -10.61
CA ARG A 463 2.97 8.15 -10.74
C ARG A 463 3.76 7.38 -9.70
N GLY A 464 4.85 6.77 -10.14
CA GLY A 464 5.81 6.12 -9.27
C GLY A 464 7.03 6.98 -8.94
N GLY A 465 7.98 6.41 -8.19
CA GLY A 465 9.11 7.13 -7.60
C GLY A 465 10.32 7.33 -8.51
N LEU A 466 10.43 6.62 -9.64
CA LEU A 466 11.64 6.66 -10.47
C LEU A 466 11.83 7.96 -11.25
N GLY A 467 10.75 8.68 -11.55
CA GLY A 467 10.83 10.03 -12.15
C GLY A 467 11.61 10.10 -13.47
N VAL A 468 11.46 9.09 -14.31
CA VAL A 468 12.17 8.98 -15.60
C VAL A 468 11.70 10.06 -16.57
N THR A 469 12.64 10.72 -17.28
CA THR A 469 12.34 11.77 -18.26
C THR A 469 13.15 11.60 -19.55
N GLN A 470 12.58 12.04 -20.67
CA GLN A 470 13.25 11.98 -21.98
C GLN A 470 14.50 12.87 -22.04
N ASN A 471 14.57 13.96 -21.26
CA ASN A 471 15.74 14.84 -21.20
C ASN A 471 17.02 14.14 -20.70
N GLU A 472 16.86 12.96 -20.09
CA GLU A 472 17.97 12.16 -19.57
C GLU A 472 18.49 11.13 -20.59
N LEU A 473 17.98 11.11 -21.82
CA LEU A 473 18.28 10.10 -22.84
C LEU A 473 19.78 10.05 -23.20
N ASN A 474 20.45 11.19 -23.17
CA ASN A 474 21.90 11.29 -23.50
C ASN A 474 22.83 10.82 -22.35
N ARG A 475 22.28 10.49 -21.18
CA ARG A 475 23.04 9.96 -20.04
C ARG A 475 22.94 8.45 -20.02
N PRO A 476 24.03 7.71 -19.78
CA PRO A 476 23.93 6.27 -19.55
C PRO A 476 23.13 5.99 -18.27
N VAL A 477 22.47 4.85 -18.22
CA VAL A 477 21.73 4.41 -17.04
C VAL A 477 22.31 3.11 -16.50
N VAL A 478 22.42 3.02 -15.18
CA VAL A 478 22.78 1.81 -14.44
C VAL A 478 21.52 1.30 -13.78
N MET A 479 20.99 0.21 -14.29
CA MET A 479 19.72 -0.40 -13.87
C MET A 479 20.01 -1.65 -13.04
N ILE A 480 19.51 -1.69 -11.81
CA ILE A 480 19.71 -2.81 -10.86
C ILE A 480 18.35 -3.34 -10.46
N GLY A 481 17.97 -4.51 -10.98
CA GLY A 481 16.62 -5.07 -10.84
C GLY A 481 16.59 -6.59 -10.64
N PRO A 482 16.89 -7.12 -9.43
CA PRO A 482 16.80 -8.55 -9.17
C PRO A 482 15.35 -9.06 -9.13
N GLY A 483 15.12 -10.27 -9.65
CA GLY A 483 13.79 -10.90 -9.66
C GLY A 483 12.76 -10.05 -10.40
N THR A 484 11.59 -9.81 -9.77
CA THR A 484 10.55 -8.96 -10.35
C THR A 484 10.91 -7.47 -10.38
N GLY A 485 11.99 -7.05 -9.70
CA GLY A 485 12.55 -5.71 -9.82
C GLY A 485 13.02 -5.34 -11.23
N VAL A 486 13.14 -6.32 -12.12
CA VAL A 486 13.45 -6.10 -13.54
C VAL A 486 12.28 -5.47 -14.31
N ALA A 487 11.04 -5.51 -13.79
CA ALA A 487 9.85 -4.99 -14.47
C ALA A 487 9.99 -3.52 -14.90
N PRO A 488 10.22 -2.55 -13.99
CA PRO A 488 10.42 -1.16 -14.38
C PRO A 488 11.70 -0.94 -15.19
N MET A 489 12.73 -1.79 -15.05
CA MET A 489 13.93 -1.73 -15.89
C MET A 489 13.64 -2.11 -17.33
N ARG A 490 12.80 -3.14 -17.54
CA ARG A 490 12.32 -3.51 -18.88
C ARG A 490 11.55 -2.34 -19.53
N ALA A 491 10.63 -1.74 -18.80
CA ALA A 491 9.92 -0.56 -19.28
C ALA A 491 10.88 0.57 -19.65
N LEU A 492 11.92 0.79 -18.85
CA LEU A 492 12.92 1.83 -19.10
C LEU A 492 13.76 1.54 -20.37
N VAL A 493 14.23 0.31 -20.56
CA VAL A 493 14.97 -0.10 -21.76
C VAL A 493 14.10 0.12 -23.01
N GLN A 494 12.86 -0.39 -23.02
CA GLN A 494 11.94 -0.23 -24.14
C GLN A 494 11.64 1.26 -24.43
N GLN A 495 11.42 2.07 -23.40
CA GLN A 495 11.14 3.51 -23.55
C GLN A 495 12.36 4.27 -24.11
N ARG A 496 13.57 3.92 -23.66
CA ARG A 496 14.80 4.55 -24.18
C ARG A 496 15.04 4.17 -25.64
N ILE A 497 14.73 2.94 -26.05
CA ILE A 497 14.77 2.52 -27.46
C ILE A 497 13.80 3.38 -28.28
N GLN A 498 12.55 3.54 -27.85
CA GLN A 498 11.57 4.38 -28.55
C GLN A 498 12.03 5.84 -28.66
N TRP A 499 12.51 6.44 -27.57
CA TRP A 499 13.02 7.82 -27.58
C TRP A 499 14.22 8.00 -28.50
N ARG A 500 15.14 7.01 -28.58
CA ARG A 500 16.27 7.04 -29.52
C ARG A 500 15.82 7.02 -30.98
N HIS A 501 14.76 6.29 -31.29
CA HIS A 501 14.20 6.29 -32.65
C HIS A 501 13.50 7.62 -33.01
N GLN A 502 12.93 8.31 -32.05
CA GLN A 502 12.20 9.58 -32.26
C GLN A 502 13.11 10.81 -32.29
N THR A 503 14.27 10.74 -31.66
CA THR A 503 15.18 11.88 -31.52
C THR A 503 16.46 11.62 -32.31
N PRO A 504 16.84 12.46 -33.28
CA PRO A 504 18.14 12.35 -33.93
C PRO A 504 19.24 12.51 -32.87
N ILE A 505 19.89 11.44 -32.51
CA ILE A 505 21.06 11.45 -31.62
C ILE A 505 22.30 11.41 -32.48
N PRO A 506 23.43 12.08 -32.10
CA PRO A 506 24.72 11.90 -32.79
C PRO A 506 25.04 10.41 -32.93
N ASP A 507 25.61 10.03 -34.06
CA ASP A 507 25.81 8.66 -34.57
C ASP A 507 26.53 7.67 -33.62
N THR A 508 27.01 8.12 -32.48
CA THR A 508 27.65 7.27 -31.46
C THR A 508 27.10 7.56 -30.07
N PRO A 509 26.42 6.58 -29.43
CA PRO A 509 26.09 6.67 -28.01
C PRO A 509 27.38 6.84 -27.21
N THR A 510 27.39 7.80 -26.29
CA THR A 510 28.58 8.09 -25.46
C THR A 510 28.90 6.97 -24.46
N ALA A 511 27.95 6.07 -24.20
CA ALA A 511 28.12 4.86 -23.38
C ALA A 511 26.92 3.91 -23.51
N ASN A 512 27.13 2.65 -23.17
CA ASN A 512 26.07 1.66 -23.04
C ASN A 512 25.28 1.87 -21.74
N ASP A 513 23.98 1.57 -21.79
CA ASP A 513 23.17 1.36 -20.61
C ASP A 513 23.54 0.01 -19.97
N LEU A 514 23.62 -0.05 -18.65
CA LEU A 514 24.02 -1.25 -17.91
C LEU A 514 22.81 -1.82 -17.15
N LEU A 515 22.46 -3.08 -17.40
CA LEU A 515 21.41 -3.80 -16.69
C LEU A 515 22.02 -4.92 -15.83
N PHE A 516 21.84 -4.82 -14.52
CA PHE A 516 22.22 -5.83 -13.55
C PHE A 516 20.97 -6.58 -13.08
N PHE A 517 20.91 -7.86 -13.43
CA PHE A 517 19.82 -8.76 -13.07
C PHE A 517 20.33 -9.91 -12.22
N SER A 518 19.55 -10.39 -11.27
CA SER A 518 19.83 -11.66 -10.61
C SER A 518 18.56 -12.42 -10.25
N CYS A 519 18.65 -13.73 -10.33
CA CYS A 519 17.57 -14.65 -9.98
C CYS A 519 18.15 -15.94 -9.37
N ARG A 520 17.34 -16.99 -9.22
CA ARG A 520 17.82 -18.25 -8.66
C ARG A 520 18.48 -19.11 -9.71
N ASN A 521 17.84 -19.30 -10.86
CA ASN A 521 18.28 -20.23 -11.91
C ASN A 521 18.16 -19.62 -13.30
N ALA A 522 19.16 -19.82 -14.15
CA ALA A 522 19.18 -19.30 -15.51
C ALA A 522 18.02 -19.82 -16.39
N GLU A 523 17.64 -21.10 -16.21
CA GLU A 523 16.63 -21.75 -17.04
C GLU A 523 15.20 -21.61 -16.48
N SER A 524 15.04 -21.16 -15.22
CA SER A 524 13.73 -21.13 -14.58
C SER A 524 13.16 -19.72 -14.38
N ASP A 525 13.98 -18.76 -14.02
CA ASP A 525 13.54 -17.44 -13.61
C ASP A 525 14.41 -16.28 -14.15
N TYR A 526 15.16 -16.50 -15.25
CA TYR A 526 15.80 -15.43 -16.02
C TYR A 526 14.79 -14.74 -16.93
N PHE A 527 14.05 -13.80 -16.37
CA PHE A 527 12.95 -13.11 -17.07
C PHE A 527 13.44 -12.31 -18.27
N PHE A 528 12.70 -12.43 -19.37
CA PHE A 528 12.93 -11.69 -20.63
C PHE A 528 14.31 -11.93 -21.28
N LYS A 529 14.97 -13.08 -21.00
CA LYS A 529 16.30 -13.44 -21.53
C LYS A 529 16.43 -13.24 -23.03
N ASP A 530 15.45 -13.73 -23.81
CA ASP A 530 15.48 -13.64 -25.26
C ASP A 530 15.21 -12.22 -25.78
N GLU A 531 14.42 -11.42 -25.05
CA GLU A 531 14.19 -10.00 -25.34
C GLU A 531 15.48 -9.19 -25.17
N TRP A 532 16.23 -9.43 -24.08
CA TRP A 532 17.53 -8.78 -23.87
C TRP A 532 18.52 -9.12 -24.98
N ARG A 533 18.63 -10.40 -25.36
CA ARG A 533 19.50 -10.82 -26.46
C ARG A 533 19.10 -10.15 -27.77
N LYS A 534 17.81 -10.14 -28.10
CA LYS A 534 17.29 -9.49 -29.31
C LYS A 534 17.64 -8.00 -29.35
N HIS A 535 17.54 -7.29 -28.24
CA HIS A 535 17.91 -5.88 -28.18
C HIS A 535 19.40 -5.66 -28.44
N ILE A 536 20.26 -6.44 -27.81
CA ILE A 536 21.72 -6.39 -28.01
C ILE A 536 22.08 -6.72 -29.46
N ASP A 537 21.53 -7.79 -30.01
CA ASP A 537 21.79 -8.23 -31.39
C ASP A 537 21.30 -7.19 -32.42
N SER A 538 20.28 -6.41 -32.11
CA SER A 538 19.81 -5.31 -32.95
C SER A 538 20.59 -4.01 -32.80
N GLY A 539 21.68 -3.99 -32.02
CA GLY A 539 22.56 -2.84 -31.86
C GLY A 539 22.09 -1.81 -30.82
N VAL A 540 21.14 -2.15 -29.96
CA VAL A 540 20.79 -1.30 -28.82
C VAL A 540 22.00 -1.17 -27.89
N PRO A 541 22.43 0.04 -27.48
CA PRO A 541 23.56 0.22 -26.59
C PRO A 541 23.21 -0.20 -25.15
N LEU A 542 23.15 -1.53 -24.93
CA LEU A 542 22.77 -2.18 -23.69
C LEU A 542 23.75 -3.30 -23.38
N GLU A 543 24.28 -3.32 -22.16
CA GLU A 543 25.00 -4.47 -21.62
C GLU A 543 24.19 -5.08 -20.47
N VAL A 544 24.03 -6.40 -20.48
CA VAL A 544 23.25 -7.14 -19.47
C VAL A 544 24.18 -8.06 -18.70
N PHE A 545 24.19 -7.90 -17.39
CA PHE A 545 24.91 -8.74 -16.43
C PHE A 545 23.91 -9.54 -15.61
N ALA A 546 24.00 -10.87 -15.68
CA ALA A 546 23.06 -11.75 -14.98
C ALA A 546 23.78 -12.68 -14.00
N ALA A 547 23.25 -12.83 -12.78
CA ALA A 547 23.71 -13.77 -11.78
C ALA A 547 22.61 -14.74 -11.38
N PHE A 548 23.02 -16.00 -11.15
CA PHE A 548 22.14 -17.12 -10.83
C PHE A 548 22.55 -17.71 -9.48
N SER A 549 21.84 -17.36 -8.41
CA SER A 549 22.28 -17.64 -7.03
C SER A 549 22.17 -19.11 -6.62
N ARG A 550 21.60 -20.00 -7.46
CA ARG A 550 21.40 -21.44 -7.17
C ARG A 550 22.00 -22.37 -8.22
N ASP A 551 22.59 -21.85 -9.32
CA ASP A 551 23.17 -22.68 -10.38
C ASP A 551 24.61 -23.13 -10.06
N GLN A 552 25.24 -22.50 -9.07
CA GLN A 552 26.58 -22.86 -8.60
C GLN A 552 26.63 -22.96 -7.07
N ARG A 553 27.70 -23.58 -6.56
CA ARG A 553 27.91 -23.78 -5.12
C ARG A 553 28.04 -22.44 -4.37
N GLN A 554 28.79 -21.48 -4.92
CA GLN A 554 28.93 -20.14 -4.38
C GLN A 554 27.79 -19.28 -4.89
N LYS A 555 27.00 -18.72 -3.97
CA LYS A 555 25.90 -17.83 -4.32
C LYS A 555 26.44 -16.51 -4.85
N VAL A 556 25.96 -16.10 -6.02
CA VAL A 556 26.22 -14.79 -6.62
C VAL A 556 24.92 -14.01 -6.70
N TYR A 557 24.92 -12.80 -6.17
CA TYR A 557 23.78 -11.91 -6.14
C TYR A 557 24.05 -10.64 -6.96
N VAL A 558 23.05 -9.80 -7.12
CA VAL A 558 23.14 -8.58 -7.93
C VAL A 558 24.24 -7.62 -7.47
N GLN A 559 24.46 -7.46 -6.16
CA GLN A 559 25.53 -6.62 -5.63
C GLN A 559 26.94 -7.15 -5.97
N ASP A 560 27.08 -8.46 -6.11
CA ASP A 560 28.36 -9.07 -6.50
C ASP A 560 28.70 -8.77 -7.96
N LEU A 561 27.67 -8.72 -8.84
CA LEU A 561 27.84 -8.24 -10.21
C LEU A 561 28.21 -6.77 -10.28
N VAL A 562 27.60 -5.94 -9.44
CA VAL A 562 27.94 -4.50 -9.34
C VAL A 562 29.42 -4.32 -8.96
N ARG A 563 29.92 -5.12 -7.99
CA ARG A 563 31.35 -5.14 -7.63
C ARG A 563 32.23 -5.58 -8.80
N GLN A 564 31.88 -6.70 -9.46
CA GLN A 564 32.65 -7.22 -10.60
C GLN A 564 32.74 -6.25 -11.77
N GLN A 565 31.74 -5.38 -11.94
CA GLN A 565 31.68 -4.39 -13.01
C GLN A 565 31.84 -2.95 -12.48
N SER A 566 32.43 -2.80 -11.30
CA SER A 566 32.56 -1.51 -10.59
C SER A 566 33.20 -0.42 -11.45
N GLY A 567 34.20 -0.75 -12.28
CA GLY A 567 34.83 0.19 -13.22
C GLY A 567 33.87 0.72 -14.27
N LYS A 568 33.00 -0.13 -14.85
CA LYS A 568 31.98 0.33 -15.81
C LYS A 568 30.92 1.18 -15.15
N VAL A 569 30.51 0.81 -13.92
CA VAL A 569 29.55 1.59 -13.13
C VAL A 569 30.11 2.96 -12.78
N TYR A 570 31.37 3.01 -12.32
CA TYR A 570 32.06 4.27 -12.02
C TYR A 570 32.18 5.17 -13.26
N ASP A 571 32.62 4.61 -14.40
CA ASP A 571 32.71 5.37 -15.64
C ASP A 571 31.37 5.94 -16.08
N ALA A 572 30.31 5.13 -16.05
CA ALA A 572 28.97 5.57 -16.39
C ALA A 572 28.48 6.69 -15.48
N VAL A 573 28.68 6.57 -14.16
CA VAL A 573 28.08 7.47 -13.17
C VAL A 573 28.94 8.70 -12.93
N ALA A 574 30.25 8.56 -12.75
CA ALA A 574 31.15 9.65 -12.41
C ALA A 574 31.58 10.42 -13.67
N ASN A 575 32.10 9.73 -14.69
CA ASN A 575 32.67 10.37 -15.86
C ASN A 575 31.62 10.85 -16.88
N LYS A 576 30.52 10.06 -17.03
CA LYS A 576 29.46 10.33 -18.04
C LYS A 576 28.17 10.86 -17.44
N SER A 577 28.19 11.22 -16.16
CA SER A 577 27.04 11.80 -15.45
C SER A 577 25.77 10.93 -15.51
N GLY A 578 25.92 9.61 -15.55
CA GLY A 578 24.84 8.63 -15.62
C GLY A 578 23.95 8.60 -14.38
N ILE A 579 22.86 7.86 -14.48
CA ILE A 579 21.81 7.75 -13.46
C ILE A 579 21.71 6.31 -13.00
N ILE A 580 21.59 6.09 -11.70
CA ILE A 580 21.38 4.78 -11.09
C ILE A 580 19.91 4.61 -10.77
N TYR A 581 19.33 3.47 -11.21
CA TYR A 581 17.98 3.01 -10.87
C TYR A 581 18.05 1.67 -10.16
N ILE A 582 17.42 1.56 -8.99
CA ILE A 582 17.37 0.32 -8.21
C ILE A 582 15.92 -0.03 -7.93
N CYS A 583 15.51 -1.25 -8.30
CA CYS A 583 14.17 -1.76 -8.01
C CYS A 583 14.22 -3.21 -7.51
N GLY A 584 13.28 -3.55 -6.61
CA GLY A 584 13.12 -4.91 -6.12
C GLY A 584 12.81 -4.98 -4.63
N SER A 585 13.17 -6.09 -3.98
CA SER A 585 12.87 -6.33 -2.57
C SER A 585 13.49 -5.28 -1.66
N SER A 586 12.71 -4.79 -0.71
CA SER A 586 13.08 -3.79 0.30
C SER A 586 14.00 -4.31 1.41
N GLY A 587 14.27 -5.61 1.50
CA GLY A 587 15.09 -6.19 2.56
C GLY A 587 16.58 -5.80 2.48
N LYS A 588 17.47 -6.77 2.56
CA LYS A 588 18.94 -6.55 2.60
C LYS A 588 19.54 -6.06 1.27
N MET A 589 18.83 -6.22 0.15
CA MET A 589 19.34 -5.96 -1.19
C MET A 589 19.76 -4.50 -1.41
N PRO A 590 18.94 -3.49 -1.09
CA PRO A 590 19.31 -2.10 -1.34
C PRO A 590 20.56 -1.67 -0.60
N GLN A 591 20.71 -2.10 0.64
CA GLN A 591 21.90 -1.80 1.45
C GLN A 591 23.15 -2.49 0.89
N ALA A 592 23.03 -3.75 0.46
CA ALA A 592 24.14 -4.48 -0.15
C ALA A 592 24.59 -3.88 -1.48
N VAL A 593 23.65 -3.38 -2.29
CA VAL A 593 23.95 -2.65 -3.53
C VAL A 593 24.60 -1.31 -3.22
N ARG A 594 24.10 -0.57 -2.22
CA ARG A 594 24.68 0.70 -1.77
C ARG A 594 26.14 0.51 -1.37
N GLU A 595 26.46 -0.53 -0.59
CA GLU A 595 27.82 -0.85 -0.17
C GLU A 595 28.71 -1.19 -1.38
N ALA A 596 28.21 -2.00 -2.30
CA ALA A 596 28.95 -2.36 -3.53
C ALA A 596 29.28 -1.13 -4.39
N LEU A 597 28.40 -0.14 -4.45
CA LEU A 597 28.65 1.12 -5.15
C LEU A 597 29.72 1.98 -4.45
N ILE A 598 29.66 2.07 -3.11
CA ILE A 598 30.66 2.81 -2.32
C ILE A 598 32.04 2.18 -2.51
N GLU A 599 32.16 0.85 -2.39
CA GLU A 599 33.40 0.13 -2.64
C GLU A 599 33.96 0.40 -4.05
N GLY A 600 33.11 0.36 -5.07
CA GLY A 600 33.49 0.68 -6.45
C GLY A 600 33.93 2.13 -6.65
N PHE A 601 33.32 3.08 -5.94
CA PHE A 601 33.72 4.50 -5.97
C PHE A 601 35.05 4.74 -5.25
N GLN A 602 35.33 4.00 -4.17
CA GLN A 602 36.64 4.02 -3.51
C GLN A 602 37.74 3.50 -4.46
N GLU A 603 37.50 2.35 -5.10
CA GLU A 603 38.48 1.67 -5.94
C GLU A 603 38.83 2.47 -7.20
N HIS A 604 37.84 2.93 -7.95
CA HIS A 604 38.04 3.58 -9.26
C HIS A 604 38.10 5.09 -9.21
N GLY A 605 37.61 5.70 -8.12
CA GLY A 605 37.70 7.15 -7.88
C GLY A 605 38.85 7.56 -6.98
N GLU A 606 39.62 6.57 -6.45
CA GLU A 606 40.66 6.79 -5.44
C GLU A 606 40.13 7.61 -4.24
N LEU A 607 38.86 7.38 -3.87
CA LEU A 607 38.16 8.13 -2.82
C LEU A 607 38.35 7.45 -1.45
N SER A 608 38.41 8.27 -0.41
CA SER A 608 38.19 7.75 0.94
C SER A 608 36.77 7.21 1.08
N ARG A 609 36.49 6.38 2.10
CA ARG A 609 35.13 5.90 2.35
C ARG A 609 34.15 7.06 2.57
N GLU A 610 34.55 8.07 3.33
CA GLU A 610 33.74 9.25 3.61
C GLU A 610 33.41 10.03 2.32
N ASP A 611 34.39 10.20 1.43
CA ASP A 611 34.18 10.90 0.16
C ASP A 611 33.29 10.08 -0.80
N ALA A 612 33.45 8.75 -0.82
CA ALA A 612 32.59 7.87 -1.63
C ALA A 612 31.13 7.88 -1.14
N GLU A 613 30.91 7.87 0.18
CA GLU A 613 29.58 8.03 0.78
C GLU A 613 29.00 9.43 0.48
N ALA A 614 29.79 10.48 0.60
CA ALA A 614 29.40 11.85 0.26
C ALA A 614 29.03 11.98 -1.23
N PHE A 615 29.80 11.32 -2.12
CA PHE A 615 29.51 11.29 -3.54
C PHE A 615 28.16 10.61 -3.82
N LEU A 616 27.88 9.46 -3.18
CA LEU A 616 26.59 8.79 -3.33
C LEU A 616 25.43 9.64 -2.82
N VAL A 617 25.60 10.33 -1.68
CA VAL A 617 24.61 11.30 -1.16
C VAL A 617 24.40 12.47 -2.13
N ALA A 618 25.44 12.93 -2.82
CA ALA A 618 25.32 13.95 -3.85
C ALA A 618 24.52 13.45 -5.07
N LEU A 619 24.70 12.18 -5.46
CA LEU A 619 23.87 11.53 -6.48
C LEU A 619 22.40 11.48 -6.08
N GLU A 620 22.11 11.12 -4.83
CA GLU A 620 20.73 11.13 -4.29
C GLU A 620 20.12 12.55 -4.35
N LYS A 621 20.84 13.55 -3.85
CA LYS A 621 20.39 14.95 -3.82
C LYS A 621 20.16 15.53 -5.21
N SER A 622 20.99 15.14 -6.19
CA SER A 622 20.85 15.57 -7.59
C SER A 622 19.82 14.77 -8.38
N GLY A 623 19.18 13.77 -7.78
CA GLY A 623 18.21 12.89 -8.43
C GLY A 623 18.85 11.92 -9.44
N ARG A 624 20.13 11.62 -9.28
CA ARG A 624 20.88 10.66 -10.10
C ARG A 624 21.02 9.27 -9.47
N TYR A 625 20.53 9.09 -8.27
CA TYR A 625 20.35 7.81 -7.59
C TYR A 625 18.87 7.71 -7.20
N ARG A 626 18.15 6.80 -7.83
CA ARG A 626 16.70 6.62 -7.66
C ARG A 626 16.42 5.17 -7.31
N GLN A 627 15.62 4.95 -6.30
CA GLN A 627 15.33 3.63 -5.79
C GLN A 627 13.83 3.49 -5.55
N GLU A 628 13.28 2.35 -5.94
CA GLU A 628 11.90 1.95 -5.66
C GLU A 628 11.90 0.49 -5.22
N THR A 629 11.53 0.24 -3.96
CA THR A 629 11.60 -1.08 -3.34
C THR A 629 10.30 -1.39 -2.61
N TRP A 630 9.88 -2.66 -2.61
CA TRP A 630 8.62 -3.15 -2.06
C TRP A 630 8.76 -4.42 -1.26
#